data_3d23ab48f34ff5f685c756e92b5db12e
#
_entry.id   3d23ab48f34ff5f685c756e92b5db12e
#
_cell.length_a   1.000
_cell.length_b   1.000
_cell.length_c   1.000
_cell.angle_alpha   90.00
_cell.angle_beta   90.00
_cell.angle_gamma   90.00
#
_symmetry.space_group_name_H-M   'P 1'
#
loop_
_entity.id
_entity.type
_entity.pdbx_description
1 polymer ?
#
loop_
_entity_poly.entity_id
_entity_poly.type
_entity_poly.pdbx_seq_one_letter_code
_entity_poly.pdbx_strand_id
1 'polypeptide(L)'
;MKDLDKILKGRKTLCFFDLEGTQITHEIIEIGAYKVTLREDGTIKKVHRPYKAYVKAKHPVGSVVTKLTGITDAKLAKEGIPYRQMQSEFIHYIGKDWDRALFIAYGSQDGHMFMASAENNMDASMECARYLSKRVFDFCHFLSHYIRSDAGDPLSLKHMCEVFGISFEGQQHDALSDAYNLLCVYRHFLSDTDIVKEQYEKVLVRSNSIPYPARKIIRMLK
;
A
#
# COMPACT_ATOMS: atom_id res chain seq x y z
N MET A 1 -1.27 -1.54 -18.83
CA MET A 1 0.11 -1.71 -18.33
C MET A 1 1.04 -0.55 -18.69
N LYS A 2 0.91 0.13 -19.83
CA LYS A 2 1.76 1.30 -20.17
C LYS A 2 1.83 2.41 -19.09
N ASP A 3 0.78 2.58 -18.28
CA ASP A 3 0.78 3.58 -17.23
C ASP A 3 1.58 3.12 -15.99
N LEU A 4 1.52 1.83 -15.65
CA LEU A 4 2.36 1.26 -14.62
C LEU A 4 3.84 1.26 -15.04
N ASP A 5 4.14 0.94 -16.31
CA ASP A 5 5.51 1.00 -16.86
C ASP A 5 6.11 2.41 -16.74
N LYS A 6 5.30 3.47 -16.94
CA LYS A 6 5.74 4.85 -16.74
C LYS A 6 6.07 5.14 -15.27
N ILE A 7 5.23 4.63 -14.33
CA ILE A 7 5.42 4.80 -12.89
C ILE A 7 6.67 4.06 -12.42
N LEU A 8 6.90 2.85 -12.96
CA LEU A 8 8.04 2.00 -12.62
C LEU A 8 9.34 2.37 -13.32
N LYS A 9 9.29 3.25 -14.35
CA LYS A 9 10.45 3.58 -15.19
C LYS A 9 11.70 3.94 -14.38
N GLY A 10 12.75 3.16 -14.54
CA GLY A 10 14.03 3.37 -13.86
C GLY A 10 14.05 3.02 -12.38
N ARG A 11 12.98 2.50 -11.83
CA ARG A 11 12.93 2.05 -10.42
C ARG A 11 13.34 0.59 -10.33
N LYS A 12 14.21 0.29 -9.36
CA LYS A 12 14.68 -1.08 -9.09
C LYS A 12 14.19 -1.61 -7.75
N THR A 13 13.58 -0.76 -6.93
CA THR A 13 13.12 -1.12 -5.59
C THR A 13 11.70 -0.58 -5.37
N LEU A 14 10.80 -1.47 -4.95
CA LEU A 14 9.46 -1.14 -4.47
C LEU A 14 9.37 -1.52 -2.99
N CYS A 15 8.56 -0.77 -2.25
CA CYS A 15 8.20 -1.08 -0.88
C CYS A 15 6.67 -1.10 -0.78
N PHE A 16 6.11 -2.28 -0.63
CA PHE A 16 4.69 -2.47 -0.31
C PHE A 16 4.54 -2.34 1.19
N PHE A 17 3.69 -1.46 1.65
CA PHE A 17 3.52 -1.23 3.08
C PHE A 17 2.08 -0.87 3.41
N ASP A 18 1.75 -1.05 4.66
CA ASP A 18 0.48 -0.66 5.27
C ASP A 18 0.73 -0.10 6.65
N LEU A 19 -0.18 0.76 7.12
CA LEU A 19 -0.10 1.43 8.41
C LEU A 19 -1.41 1.29 9.17
N GLU A 20 -1.31 0.99 10.46
CA GLU A 20 -2.44 1.19 11.38
C GLU A 20 -2.24 2.47 12.18
N GLY A 21 -3.32 3.18 12.45
CA GLY A 21 -3.27 4.48 13.13
C GLY A 21 -4.28 4.64 14.24
N THR A 22 -4.03 5.60 15.13
CA THR A 22 -4.99 5.99 16.16
C THR A 22 -6.30 6.51 15.54
N GLN A 23 -7.40 6.29 16.23
CA GLN A 23 -8.75 6.57 15.73
C GLN A 23 -9.00 8.05 15.37
N ILE A 24 -8.43 8.98 16.12
CA ILE A 24 -8.74 10.42 16.00
C ILE A 24 -7.57 11.19 15.39
N THR A 25 -6.36 10.97 15.90
CA THR A 25 -5.18 11.74 15.49
C THR A 25 -4.43 11.12 14.33
N HIS A 26 -4.80 9.90 13.92
CA HIS A 26 -4.16 9.16 12.83
C HIS A 26 -2.65 9.00 13.00
N GLU A 27 -2.18 8.95 14.27
CA GLU A 27 -0.79 8.63 14.56
C GLU A 27 -0.53 7.15 14.29
N ILE A 28 0.60 6.84 13.67
CA ILE A 28 0.99 5.47 13.35
C ILE A 28 1.19 4.68 14.65
N ILE A 29 0.54 3.51 14.73
CA ILE A 29 0.66 2.56 15.84
C ILE A 29 1.25 1.23 15.39
N GLU A 30 1.21 0.93 14.09
CA GLU A 30 1.87 -0.21 13.49
C GLU A 30 2.29 0.13 12.06
N ILE A 31 3.41 -0.43 11.63
CA ILE A 31 3.87 -0.46 10.24
C ILE A 31 4.24 -1.87 9.86
N GLY A 32 3.76 -2.31 8.70
CA GLY A 32 4.17 -3.54 8.04
C GLY A 32 4.67 -3.26 6.64
N ALA A 33 5.80 -3.87 6.23
CA ALA A 33 6.37 -3.59 4.92
C ALA A 33 7.13 -4.76 4.30
N TYR A 34 7.01 -4.88 2.98
CA TYR A 34 7.78 -5.79 2.13
C TYR A 34 8.55 -5.00 1.07
N LYS A 35 9.88 -4.98 1.21
CA LYS A 35 10.77 -4.47 0.17
C LYS A 35 10.97 -5.53 -0.91
N VAL A 36 10.84 -5.15 -2.18
CA VAL A 36 11.16 -6.00 -3.31
C VAL A 36 12.16 -5.33 -4.24
N THR A 37 13.01 -6.13 -4.86
CA THR A 37 13.92 -5.71 -5.92
C THR A 37 13.38 -6.21 -7.25
N LEU A 38 13.37 -5.35 -8.26
CA LEU A 38 12.93 -5.67 -9.61
C LEU A 38 14.11 -6.08 -10.52
N ARG A 39 13.79 -6.87 -11.56
CA ARG A 39 14.63 -7.07 -12.74
C ARG A 39 14.49 -5.86 -13.68
N GLU A 40 15.29 -5.84 -14.74
CA GLU A 40 15.24 -4.78 -15.74
C GLU A 40 13.93 -4.78 -16.55
N ASP A 41 13.29 -5.94 -16.67
CA ASP A 41 11.99 -6.12 -17.30
C ASP A 41 10.79 -5.74 -16.39
N GLY A 42 11.06 -5.23 -15.17
CA GLY A 42 10.03 -4.83 -14.20
C GLY A 42 9.46 -5.99 -13.35
N THR A 43 9.87 -7.24 -13.61
CA THR A 43 9.42 -8.38 -12.81
C THR A 43 10.14 -8.43 -11.45
N ILE A 44 9.50 -9.05 -10.44
CA ILE A 44 10.09 -9.19 -9.11
C ILE A 44 11.26 -10.17 -9.17
N LYS A 45 12.46 -9.67 -8.83
CA LYS A 45 13.67 -10.46 -8.68
C LYS A 45 13.75 -11.12 -7.30
N LYS A 46 13.44 -10.34 -6.25
CA LYS A 46 13.59 -10.77 -4.86
C LYS A 46 12.59 -10.04 -3.96
N VAL A 47 11.96 -10.79 -3.06
CA VAL A 47 11.26 -10.26 -1.89
C VAL A 47 12.22 -10.35 -0.72
N HIS A 48 12.45 -9.23 -0.03
CA HIS A 48 13.32 -9.18 1.13
C HIS A 48 12.56 -9.59 2.40
N ARG A 49 13.30 -9.82 3.48
CA ARG A 49 12.72 -10.06 4.80
C ARG A 49 11.79 -8.90 5.17
N PRO A 50 10.59 -9.16 5.70
CA PRO A 50 9.66 -8.08 6.04
C PRO A 50 10.17 -7.21 7.19
N TYR A 51 9.66 -6.00 7.24
CA TYR A 51 9.78 -5.10 8.38
C TYR A 51 8.42 -4.96 9.05
N LYS A 52 8.39 -5.06 10.37
CA LYS A 52 7.20 -4.83 11.19
C LYS A 52 7.63 -4.13 12.48
N ALA A 53 6.90 -3.09 12.87
CA ALA A 53 7.11 -2.43 14.15
C ALA A 53 5.78 -1.89 14.71
N TYR A 54 5.61 -2.02 16.03
CA TYR A 54 4.62 -1.23 16.77
C TYR A 54 5.24 0.11 17.15
N VAL A 55 4.44 1.17 17.08
CA VAL A 55 4.91 2.56 17.29
C VAL A 55 4.11 3.19 18.42
N LYS A 56 4.81 3.85 19.34
CA LYS A 56 4.18 4.59 20.44
C LYS A 56 3.52 5.86 19.91
N ALA A 57 2.20 5.94 19.97
CA ALA A 57 1.45 7.17 19.76
C ALA A 57 1.45 8.03 21.01
N LYS A 58 1.22 9.33 20.86
CA LYS A 58 1.02 10.29 21.97
C LYS A 58 -0.42 10.30 22.47
N HIS A 59 -1.36 9.97 21.59
CA HIS A 59 -2.78 9.92 21.88
C HIS A 59 -3.28 8.46 21.95
N PRO A 60 -4.42 8.21 22.63
CA PRO A 60 -4.97 6.87 22.76
C PRO A 60 -5.29 6.22 21.40
N VAL A 61 -5.13 4.91 21.31
CA VAL A 61 -5.46 4.12 20.12
C VAL A 61 -6.93 4.30 19.73
N GLY A 62 -7.83 4.30 20.70
CA GLY A 62 -9.27 4.38 20.48
C GLY A 62 -9.93 2.99 20.34
N SER A 63 -11.16 2.89 20.86
CA SER A 63 -11.84 1.60 21.00
C SER A 63 -12.19 0.92 19.66
N VAL A 64 -12.49 1.69 18.62
CA VAL A 64 -12.81 1.15 17.30
C VAL A 64 -11.56 0.53 16.68
N VAL A 65 -10.43 1.25 16.71
CA VAL A 65 -9.15 0.74 16.18
C VAL A 65 -8.68 -0.47 16.98
N THR A 66 -8.76 -0.43 18.31
CA THR A 66 -8.42 -1.59 19.15
C THR A 66 -9.26 -2.82 18.77
N LYS A 67 -10.56 -2.65 18.49
CA LYS A 67 -11.44 -3.76 18.08
C LYS A 67 -11.05 -4.34 16.71
N LEU A 68 -10.61 -3.50 15.78
CA LEU A 68 -10.25 -3.91 14.42
C LEU A 68 -8.86 -4.57 14.37
N THR A 69 -7.87 -3.95 15.02
CA THR A 69 -6.45 -4.33 14.92
C THR A 69 -5.98 -5.25 16.05
N GLY A 70 -6.70 -5.27 17.18
CA GLY A 70 -6.24 -5.89 18.43
C GLY A 70 -5.12 -5.11 19.14
N ILE A 71 -4.73 -3.93 18.63
CA ILE A 71 -3.69 -3.10 19.24
C ILE A 71 -4.31 -2.26 20.36
N THR A 72 -3.66 -2.29 21.53
CA THR A 72 -4.07 -1.53 22.71
C THR A 72 -2.97 -0.57 23.15
N ASP A 73 -3.33 0.46 23.93
CA ASP A 73 -2.34 1.36 24.53
C ASP A 73 -1.32 0.61 25.40
N ALA A 74 -1.77 -0.41 26.14
CA ALA A 74 -0.90 -1.28 26.95
C ALA A 74 0.11 -2.05 26.09
N LYS A 75 -0.32 -2.56 24.93
CA LYS A 75 0.57 -3.22 23.98
C LYS A 75 1.61 -2.26 23.43
N LEU A 76 1.20 -1.04 23.03
CA LEU A 76 2.12 -0.03 22.52
C LEU A 76 3.11 0.44 23.61
N ALA A 77 2.67 0.56 24.85
CA ALA A 77 3.57 0.90 25.96
C ALA A 77 4.68 -0.14 26.14
N LYS A 78 4.36 -1.43 26.00
CA LYS A 78 5.27 -2.56 26.19
C LYS A 78 6.16 -2.83 24.97
N GLU A 79 5.60 -2.84 23.78
CA GLU A 79 6.23 -3.37 22.56
C GLU A 79 6.55 -2.27 21.54
N GLY A 80 5.93 -1.10 21.67
CA GLY A 80 6.09 -0.01 20.72
C GLY A 80 7.44 0.71 20.85
N ILE A 81 8.00 1.08 19.71
CA ILE A 81 9.18 1.94 19.62
C ILE A 81 8.78 3.40 19.44
N PRO A 82 9.63 4.38 19.77
CA PRO A 82 9.41 5.79 19.45
C PRO A 82 9.23 5.99 17.91
N TYR A 83 8.39 6.95 17.52
CA TYR A 83 8.17 7.23 16.09
C TYR A 83 9.47 7.62 15.35
N ARG A 84 10.35 8.42 15.98
CA ARG A 84 11.67 8.73 15.42
C ARG A 84 12.53 7.49 15.16
N GLN A 85 12.48 6.51 16.07
CA GLN A 85 13.21 5.25 15.91
C GLN A 85 12.64 4.48 14.71
N MET A 86 11.31 4.39 14.58
CA MET A 86 10.66 3.77 13.43
C MET A 86 11.09 4.44 12.11
N GLN A 87 11.14 5.78 12.05
CA GLN A 87 11.64 6.49 10.86
C GLN A 87 13.06 6.06 10.50
N SER A 88 13.96 6.00 11.49
CA SER A 88 15.35 5.60 11.29
C SER A 88 15.48 4.16 10.83
N GLU A 89 14.75 3.24 11.46
CA GLU A 89 14.74 1.82 11.11
C GLU A 89 14.16 1.60 9.70
N PHE A 90 13.09 2.31 9.34
CA PHE A 90 12.48 2.19 8.02
C PHE A 90 13.38 2.71 6.91
N ILE A 91 14.09 3.83 7.14
CA ILE A 91 15.14 4.32 6.22
C ILE A 91 16.23 3.24 6.05
N HIS A 92 16.71 2.68 7.17
CA HIS A 92 17.72 1.63 7.15
C HIS A 92 17.23 0.36 6.43
N TYR A 93 15.99 -0.04 6.62
CA TYR A 93 15.35 -1.16 5.95
C TYR A 93 15.32 -1.00 4.43
N ILE A 94 14.96 0.18 3.94
CA ILE A 94 15.03 0.49 2.50
C ILE A 94 16.48 0.60 2.04
N GLY A 95 17.36 1.17 2.86
CA GLY A 95 18.80 1.25 2.64
C GLY A 95 19.17 2.19 1.50
N LYS A 96 20.22 1.82 0.72
CA LYS A 96 20.78 2.64 -0.36
C LYS A 96 19.80 3.05 -1.45
N ASP A 97 18.67 2.38 -1.53
CA ASP A 97 17.63 2.66 -2.54
C ASP A 97 16.58 3.66 -2.06
N TRP A 98 16.74 4.24 -0.85
CA TRP A 98 15.79 5.16 -0.22
C TRP A 98 15.28 6.23 -1.20
N ASP A 99 16.17 6.93 -1.85
CA ASP A 99 15.81 8.03 -2.75
C ASP A 99 15.16 7.58 -4.07
N ARG A 100 15.22 6.30 -4.39
CA ARG A 100 14.74 5.73 -5.67
C ARG A 100 13.62 4.75 -5.51
N ALA A 101 13.34 4.30 -4.29
CA ALA A 101 12.25 3.38 -4.00
C ALA A 101 10.90 4.02 -4.32
N LEU A 102 9.96 3.21 -4.80
CA LEU A 102 8.55 3.56 -4.85
C LEU A 102 7.87 2.93 -3.64
N PHE A 103 7.19 3.75 -2.86
CA PHE A 103 6.40 3.31 -1.71
C PHE A 103 4.95 3.10 -2.16
N ILE A 104 4.44 1.90 -2.01
CA ILE A 104 3.13 1.48 -2.51
C ILE A 104 2.24 1.13 -1.32
N ALA A 105 1.12 1.82 -1.20
CA ALA A 105 0.08 1.55 -0.20
C ALA A 105 -1.28 1.29 -0.88
N TYR A 106 -2.24 0.76 -0.13
CA TYR A 106 -3.59 0.52 -0.62
C TYR A 106 -4.55 1.60 -0.14
N GLY A 107 -4.36 2.81 -0.64
CA GLY A 107 -5.13 4.01 -0.32
C GLY A 107 -4.25 5.23 -0.12
N SER A 108 -4.87 6.37 0.12
CA SER A 108 -4.17 7.66 0.28
C SER A 108 -3.89 8.02 1.75
N GLN A 109 -4.48 7.32 2.70
CA GLN A 109 -4.43 7.67 4.13
C GLN A 109 -3.03 7.52 4.73
N ASP A 110 -2.28 6.50 4.29
CA ASP A 110 -0.93 6.19 4.80
C ASP A 110 0.02 7.41 4.68
N GLY A 111 -0.08 8.14 3.57
CA GLY A 111 0.71 9.36 3.38
C GLY A 111 0.43 10.42 4.43
N HIS A 112 -0.82 10.58 4.86
CA HIS A 112 -1.23 11.53 5.89
C HIS A 112 -0.78 11.10 7.29
N MET A 113 -0.79 9.80 7.58
CA MET A 113 -0.40 9.26 8.88
C MET A 113 1.07 9.53 9.23
N PHE A 114 1.98 9.54 8.24
CA PHE A 114 3.36 9.97 8.45
C PHE A 114 3.46 11.42 8.95
N MET A 115 2.66 12.31 8.37
CA MET A 115 2.63 13.72 8.79
C MET A 115 2.00 13.88 10.16
N ALA A 116 0.84 13.28 10.40
CA ALA A 116 0.15 13.32 11.68
C ALA A 116 1.05 12.82 12.83
N SER A 117 1.78 11.72 12.61
CA SER A 117 2.73 11.21 13.59
C SER A 117 3.90 12.16 13.84
N ALA A 118 4.43 12.82 12.80
CA ALA A 118 5.53 13.74 12.97
C ALA A 118 5.11 15.03 13.71
N GLU A 119 3.92 15.53 13.44
CA GLU A 119 3.35 16.72 14.10
C GLU A 119 3.13 16.50 15.62
N ASN A 120 2.82 15.26 16.01
CA ASN A 120 2.62 14.89 17.41
C ASN A 120 3.91 14.45 18.14
N ASN A 121 5.04 14.32 17.45
CA ASN A 121 6.32 13.90 18.02
C ASN A 121 7.42 14.93 17.76
N MET A 122 7.74 15.72 18.77
CA MET A 122 8.70 16.85 18.69
C MET A 122 10.11 16.45 18.24
N ASP A 123 10.51 15.20 18.47
CA ASP A 123 11.82 14.66 18.08
C ASP A 123 11.81 13.99 16.70
N ALA A 124 10.64 13.92 16.05
CA ALA A 124 10.51 13.30 14.74
C ALA A 124 11.16 14.13 13.62
N SER A 125 11.60 13.45 12.57
CA SER A 125 12.03 14.12 11.34
C SER A 125 10.82 14.49 10.49
N MET A 126 10.46 15.76 10.48
CA MET A 126 9.44 16.32 9.59
C MET A 126 9.81 16.17 8.11
N GLU A 127 11.11 16.23 7.80
CA GLU A 127 11.61 16.05 6.43
C GLU A 127 11.34 14.62 5.94
N CYS A 128 11.66 13.61 6.78
CA CYS A 128 11.37 12.21 6.49
C CYS A 128 9.87 11.98 6.30
N ALA A 129 9.02 12.54 7.18
CA ALA A 129 7.57 12.42 7.09
C ALA A 129 7.02 13.01 5.77
N ARG A 130 7.46 14.23 5.40
CA ARG A 130 7.10 14.86 4.13
C ARG A 130 7.59 14.07 2.92
N TYR A 131 8.80 13.52 3.03
CA TYR A 131 9.37 12.70 1.97
C TYR A 131 8.52 11.48 1.70
N LEU A 132 8.16 10.73 2.73
CA LEU A 132 7.28 9.56 2.62
C LEU A 132 5.89 9.97 2.13
N SER A 133 5.25 10.93 2.78
CA SER A 133 3.89 11.39 2.43
C SER A 133 3.75 11.74 0.94
N LYS A 134 4.75 12.39 0.35
CA LYS A 134 4.75 12.79 -1.07
C LYS A 134 5.07 11.64 -2.05
N ARG A 135 5.58 10.53 -1.56
CA ARG A 135 6.06 9.42 -2.41
C ARG A 135 5.22 8.16 -2.31
N VAL A 136 4.18 8.17 -1.50
CA VAL A 136 3.21 7.08 -1.47
C VAL A 136 2.47 7.04 -2.80
N PHE A 137 2.53 5.89 -3.44
CA PHE A 137 1.72 5.57 -4.61
C PHE A 137 0.47 4.81 -4.16
N ASP A 138 -0.68 5.43 -4.32
CA ASP A 138 -1.98 4.83 -4.02
C ASP A 138 -2.34 3.80 -5.09
N PHE A 139 -2.11 2.53 -4.76
CA PHE A 139 -2.39 1.44 -5.69
C PHE A 139 -3.89 1.12 -5.78
N CYS A 140 -4.68 1.40 -4.75
CA CYS A 140 -6.14 1.29 -4.81
C CYS A 140 -6.72 2.24 -5.86
N HIS A 141 -6.30 3.51 -5.81
CA HIS A 141 -6.70 4.50 -6.82
C HIS A 141 -6.26 4.07 -8.23
N PHE A 142 -5.03 3.61 -8.39
CA PHE A 142 -4.53 3.10 -9.67
C PHE A 142 -5.38 1.94 -10.19
N LEU A 143 -5.63 0.92 -9.36
CA LEU A 143 -6.42 -0.25 -9.73
C LEU A 143 -7.86 0.11 -10.05
N SER A 144 -8.43 1.13 -9.42
CA SER A 144 -9.80 1.58 -9.66
C SER A 144 -10.07 2.08 -11.09
N HIS A 145 -9.02 2.33 -11.87
CA HIS A 145 -9.17 2.62 -13.30
C HIS A 145 -9.47 1.37 -14.12
N TYR A 146 -9.15 0.20 -13.62
CA TYR A 146 -9.27 -1.09 -14.30
C TYR A 146 -10.33 -2.00 -13.69
N ILE A 147 -10.48 -1.95 -12.35
CA ILE A 147 -11.28 -2.89 -11.56
C ILE A 147 -12.10 -2.10 -10.54
N ARG A 148 -13.42 -2.29 -10.55
CA ARG A 148 -14.36 -1.64 -9.62
C ARG A 148 -15.43 -2.62 -9.16
N SER A 149 -16.09 -2.27 -8.06
CA SER A 149 -17.29 -2.98 -7.60
C SER A 149 -18.44 -2.84 -8.60
N ASP A 150 -19.50 -3.61 -8.37
CA ASP A 150 -20.73 -3.48 -9.17
C ASP A 150 -21.43 -2.14 -8.99
N ALA A 151 -21.20 -1.44 -7.90
CA ALA A 151 -21.68 -0.08 -7.69
C ALA A 151 -20.79 0.99 -8.37
N GLY A 152 -19.62 0.62 -8.88
CA GLY A 152 -18.65 1.53 -9.50
C GLY A 152 -17.61 2.10 -8.54
N ASP A 153 -17.61 1.65 -7.28
CA ASP A 153 -16.67 2.10 -6.25
C ASP A 153 -15.33 1.33 -6.31
N PRO A 154 -14.24 1.92 -5.79
CA PRO A 154 -13.00 1.19 -5.54
C PRO A 154 -13.24 0.00 -4.61
N LEU A 155 -12.56 -1.12 -4.86
CA LEU A 155 -12.64 -2.30 -4.01
C LEU A 155 -11.71 -2.18 -2.80
N SER A 156 -12.11 -2.76 -1.65
CA SER A 156 -11.18 -2.98 -0.54
C SER A 156 -10.07 -3.97 -0.94
N LEU A 157 -8.95 -3.98 -0.22
CA LEU A 157 -7.84 -4.91 -0.48
C LEU A 157 -8.32 -6.37 -0.48
N LYS A 158 -9.18 -6.75 0.47
CA LYS A 158 -9.75 -8.10 0.53
C LYS A 158 -10.55 -8.44 -0.71
N HIS A 159 -11.48 -7.57 -1.13
CA HIS A 159 -12.27 -7.81 -2.34
C HIS A 159 -11.39 -7.80 -3.60
N MET A 160 -10.31 -7.02 -3.62
CA MET A 160 -9.35 -7.08 -4.73
C MET A 160 -8.61 -8.42 -4.77
N CYS A 161 -8.25 -9.00 -3.62
CA CYS A 161 -7.74 -10.37 -3.54
C CYS A 161 -8.75 -11.38 -4.11
N GLU A 162 -10.02 -11.26 -3.75
CA GLU A 162 -11.09 -12.15 -4.25
C GLU A 162 -11.23 -12.08 -5.78
N VAL A 163 -11.10 -10.89 -6.40
CA VAL A 163 -11.13 -10.73 -7.87
C VAL A 163 -10.03 -11.54 -8.54
N PHE A 164 -8.85 -11.63 -7.94
CA PHE A 164 -7.72 -12.40 -8.45
C PHE A 164 -7.69 -13.85 -7.96
N GLY A 165 -8.69 -14.30 -7.19
CA GLY A 165 -8.70 -15.65 -6.61
C GLY A 165 -7.63 -15.88 -5.54
N ILE A 166 -7.11 -14.80 -4.94
CA ILE A 166 -6.12 -14.85 -3.87
C ILE A 166 -6.85 -15.07 -2.54
N SER A 167 -6.48 -16.11 -1.80
CA SER A 167 -6.89 -16.23 -0.40
C SER A 167 -6.16 -15.17 0.42
N PHE A 168 -6.90 -14.34 1.14
CA PHE A 168 -6.31 -13.33 2.01
C PHE A 168 -5.51 -14.00 3.14
N GLU A 169 -4.21 -13.71 3.23
CA GLU A 169 -3.34 -14.29 4.23
C GLU A 169 -3.26 -13.43 5.49
N GLY A 170 -3.35 -14.07 6.65
CA GLY A 170 -3.29 -13.41 7.95
C GLY A 170 -4.59 -12.72 8.36
N GLN A 171 -4.48 -11.78 9.27
CA GLN A 171 -5.61 -11.00 9.79
C GLN A 171 -5.71 -9.68 9.04
N GLN A 172 -6.93 -9.29 8.65
CA GLN A 172 -7.20 -7.92 8.18
C GLN A 172 -6.91 -6.93 9.31
N HIS A 173 -6.41 -5.77 8.95
CA HIS A 173 -5.95 -4.75 9.91
C HIS A 173 -4.77 -5.22 10.80
N ASP A 174 -3.94 -6.11 10.27
CA ASP A 174 -2.55 -6.33 10.67
C ASP A 174 -1.68 -5.77 9.54
N ALA A 175 -0.96 -4.71 9.80
CA ALA A 175 -0.25 -3.97 8.76
C ALA A 175 0.71 -4.83 7.94
N LEU A 176 1.33 -5.87 8.54
CA LEU A 176 2.20 -6.76 7.79
C LEU A 176 1.42 -7.71 6.88
N SER A 177 0.27 -8.22 7.34
CA SER A 177 -0.62 -9.06 6.53
C SER A 177 -1.19 -8.27 5.36
N ASP A 178 -1.62 -7.02 5.59
CA ASP A 178 -2.16 -6.17 4.54
C ASP A 178 -1.09 -5.79 3.51
N ALA A 179 0.13 -5.45 3.93
CA ALA A 179 1.27 -5.23 3.02
C ALA A 179 1.62 -6.48 2.19
N TYR A 180 1.49 -7.69 2.75
CA TYR A 180 1.70 -8.94 2.01
C TYR A 180 0.64 -9.17 0.94
N ASN A 181 -0.64 -9.02 1.32
CA ASN A 181 -1.75 -9.18 0.38
C ASN A 181 -1.70 -8.12 -0.74
N LEU A 182 -1.29 -6.90 -0.43
CA LEU A 182 -1.03 -5.86 -1.42
C LEU A 182 0.06 -6.27 -2.41
N LEU A 183 1.16 -6.85 -1.94
CA LEU A 183 2.20 -7.41 -2.79
C LEU A 183 1.65 -8.55 -3.67
N CYS A 184 0.79 -9.41 -3.15
CA CYS A 184 0.14 -10.48 -3.92
C CYS A 184 -0.76 -9.92 -5.01
N VAL A 185 -1.62 -8.94 -4.69
CA VAL A 185 -2.46 -8.24 -5.67
C VAL A 185 -1.62 -7.61 -6.78
N TYR A 186 -0.50 -6.95 -6.43
CA TYR A 186 0.42 -6.38 -7.43
C TYR A 186 0.96 -7.44 -8.39
N ARG A 187 1.36 -8.62 -7.87
CA ARG A 187 1.86 -9.73 -8.69
C ARG A 187 0.80 -10.21 -9.67
N HIS A 188 -0.41 -10.47 -9.16
CA HIS A 188 -1.51 -10.97 -9.97
C HIS A 188 -1.99 -9.93 -11.00
N PHE A 189 -2.00 -8.64 -10.65
CA PHE A 189 -2.27 -7.58 -11.62
C PHE A 189 -1.30 -7.60 -12.80
N LEU A 190 -0.04 -7.97 -12.60
CA LEU A 190 0.95 -8.09 -13.67
C LEU A 190 0.82 -9.39 -14.47
N SER A 191 0.48 -10.52 -13.83
CA SER A 191 0.43 -11.84 -14.47
C SER A 191 -0.91 -12.16 -15.09
N ASP A 192 -2.01 -11.81 -14.43
CA ASP A 192 -3.36 -12.29 -14.78
C ASP A 192 -4.07 -11.27 -15.68
N THR A 193 -3.41 -10.98 -16.80
CA THR A 193 -3.88 -9.94 -17.74
C THR A 193 -5.29 -10.18 -18.28
N ASP A 194 -5.76 -11.42 -18.34
CA ASP A 194 -7.10 -11.74 -18.84
C ASP A 194 -8.18 -11.36 -17.82
N ILE A 195 -7.92 -11.56 -16.51
CA ILE A 195 -8.81 -11.07 -15.45
C ILE A 195 -8.87 -9.54 -15.48
N VAL A 196 -7.73 -8.87 -15.61
CA VAL A 196 -7.68 -7.39 -15.67
C VAL A 196 -8.46 -6.88 -16.89
N LYS A 197 -8.35 -7.52 -18.03
CA LYS A 197 -9.11 -7.15 -19.26
C LYS A 197 -10.61 -7.30 -19.06
N GLU A 198 -11.04 -8.45 -18.54
CA GLU A 198 -12.47 -8.72 -18.28
C GLU A 198 -13.06 -7.67 -17.33
N GLN A 199 -12.37 -7.35 -16.23
CA GLN A 199 -12.83 -6.35 -15.30
C GLN A 199 -12.84 -4.94 -15.90
N TYR A 200 -11.84 -4.60 -16.69
CA TYR A 200 -11.77 -3.31 -17.37
C TYR A 200 -12.91 -3.13 -18.38
N GLU A 201 -13.28 -4.17 -19.11
CA GLU A 201 -14.45 -4.15 -20.01
C GLU A 201 -15.73 -3.83 -19.23
N LYS A 202 -15.92 -4.41 -18.03
CA LYS A 202 -17.07 -4.08 -17.16
C LYS A 202 -17.06 -2.59 -16.74
N VAL A 203 -15.89 -2.04 -16.42
CA VAL A 203 -15.73 -0.60 -16.07
C VAL A 203 -16.12 0.26 -17.27
N LEU A 204 -15.68 -0.06 -18.47
CA LEU A 204 -15.98 0.70 -19.69
C LEU A 204 -17.47 0.69 -20.05
N VAL A 205 -18.14 -0.46 -19.94
CA VAL A 205 -19.57 -0.59 -20.20
C VAL A 205 -20.39 0.30 -19.25
N ARG A 206 -20.01 0.37 -17.98
CA ARG A 206 -20.71 1.17 -16.97
C ARG A 206 -20.48 2.65 -17.09
N SER A 207 -19.30 3.08 -17.53
CA SER A 207 -18.95 4.51 -17.59
C SER A 207 -19.70 5.29 -18.67
N ASN A 208 -20.60 4.68 -19.43
CA ASN A 208 -21.24 5.25 -20.63
C ASN A 208 -20.24 5.89 -21.62
N SER A 209 -18.95 5.64 -21.46
CA SER A 209 -17.96 5.98 -22.46
C SER A 209 -18.28 5.14 -23.68
N ILE A 210 -18.49 5.79 -24.82
CA ILE A 210 -18.66 5.15 -26.14
C ILE A 210 -17.66 4.00 -26.19
N PRO A 211 -18.11 2.76 -26.40
CA PRO A 211 -17.19 1.62 -26.38
C PRO A 211 -16.14 1.87 -27.46
N TYR A 212 -14.93 2.20 -27.03
CA TYR A 212 -13.77 2.07 -27.89
C TYR A 212 -13.79 0.61 -28.33
N PRO A 213 -13.85 0.30 -29.66
CA PRO A 213 -14.01 -1.07 -30.10
C PRO A 213 -12.95 -1.93 -29.39
N ALA A 214 -13.39 -3.04 -28.81
CA ALA A 214 -12.56 -3.94 -27.98
C ALA A 214 -11.20 -4.28 -28.62
N ARG A 215 -11.10 -4.28 -29.95
CA ARG A 215 -9.86 -4.42 -30.72
C ARG A 215 -8.80 -3.35 -30.46
N LYS A 216 -9.16 -2.14 -30.00
CA LYS A 216 -8.20 -1.06 -29.71
C LYS A 216 -7.66 -1.16 -28.28
N ILE A 217 -8.50 -1.66 -27.37
CA ILE A 217 -8.13 -1.91 -25.96
C ILE A 217 -7.13 -3.06 -25.88
N ILE A 218 -7.35 -4.16 -26.61
CA ILE A 218 -6.44 -5.31 -26.71
C ILE A 218 -5.05 -4.89 -27.22
N ARG A 219 -4.97 -3.88 -28.11
CA ARG A 219 -3.68 -3.32 -28.56
C ARG A 219 -2.98 -2.43 -27.54
N MET A 220 -3.68 -1.88 -26.55
CA MET A 220 -3.10 -1.06 -25.49
C MET A 220 -2.59 -1.90 -24.30
N LEU A 221 -3.05 -3.14 -24.17
CA LEU A 221 -2.66 -4.09 -23.14
C LEU A 221 -1.60 -5.11 -23.61
N LYS A 222 -1.22 -5.09 -24.87
CA LYS A 222 -0.05 -5.76 -25.46
C LYS A 222 1.10 -4.74 -25.53
#